data_d74346c90ca2a522605748c90dfbfac2
#
_entry.id   d74346c90ca2a522605748c90dfbfac2
#
_cell.length_a   1.000
_cell.length_b   1.000
_cell.length_c   1.000
_cell.angle_alpha   90.00
_cell.angle_beta   90.00
_cell.angle_gamma   90.00
#
_symmetry.space_group_name_H-M   'P 1'
#
loop_
_entity.id
_entity.type
_entity.pdbx_description
1 polymer ?
#
loop_
_entity_poly.entity_id
_entity_poly.type
_entity_poly.pdbx_seq_one_letter_code
_entity_poly.pdbx_strand_id
1 'polypeptide(L)'
;SLPKGTDPQLLFNPEAALDLLYNAKPIAPSGHRVAYHALTAGYVLGEIIQRVTGKNAREFLAEKISIPMEMPSFNFGLAPEYRDKVALNYSTGIKPVLLMDSFLRNILGGSMEDAEYYTNDPQFMDTICPAGNIFATAEESSRFFQMLLDGGRYKDKQIFDAKTIRRATIEVSRPEMDAKLILPMRYAMGPMLGAKPVG
;
A
#
# COMPACT_ATOMS: atom_id res chain seq x y z
N SER A 1 -13.40 -0.64 -4.31
CA SER A 1 -12.61 -1.70 -4.99
C SER A 1 -12.84 -1.65 -6.48
N LEU A 2 -11.86 -2.06 -7.26
CA LEU A 2 -12.00 -2.18 -8.72
C LEU A 2 -13.13 -3.18 -9.06
N PRO A 3 -13.86 -2.97 -10.15
CA PRO A 3 -14.88 -3.90 -10.63
C PRO A 3 -14.29 -5.31 -10.84
N LYS A 4 -15.14 -6.35 -10.70
CA LYS A 4 -14.71 -7.71 -11.02
C LYS A 4 -14.35 -7.82 -12.52
N GLY A 5 -13.23 -8.46 -12.82
CA GLY A 5 -12.74 -8.61 -14.19
C GLY A 5 -11.97 -7.38 -14.72
N THR A 6 -11.61 -6.44 -13.84
CA THR A 6 -10.67 -5.36 -14.22
C THR A 6 -9.35 -5.99 -14.67
N ASP A 7 -8.85 -5.54 -15.81
CA ASP A 7 -7.56 -6.00 -16.34
C ASP A 7 -6.44 -5.66 -15.34
N PRO A 8 -5.63 -6.62 -14.88
CA PRO A 8 -4.50 -6.37 -14.01
C PRO A 8 -3.48 -5.38 -14.57
N GLN A 9 -3.37 -5.24 -15.88
CA GLN A 9 -2.52 -4.25 -16.54
C GLN A 9 -2.87 -2.81 -16.17
N LEU A 10 -4.07 -2.57 -15.62
CA LEU A 10 -4.45 -1.28 -15.08
C LEU A 10 -3.52 -0.81 -13.94
N LEU A 11 -2.85 -1.74 -13.26
CA LEU A 11 -1.85 -1.43 -12.23
C LEU A 11 -0.67 -0.60 -12.78
N PHE A 12 -0.38 -0.74 -14.08
CA PHE A 12 0.70 -0.02 -14.75
C PHE A 12 0.26 1.31 -15.36
N ASN A 13 -1.02 1.64 -15.27
CA ASN A 13 -1.60 2.87 -15.80
C ASN A 13 -2.40 3.62 -14.72
N PRO A 14 -1.73 4.47 -13.92
CA PRO A 14 -2.38 5.22 -12.84
C PRO A 14 -3.51 6.13 -13.32
N GLU A 15 -3.41 6.72 -14.51
CA GLU A 15 -4.44 7.60 -15.08
C GLU A 15 -5.72 6.81 -15.37
N ALA A 16 -5.61 5.69 -16.05
CA ALA A 16 -6.75 4.82 -16.32
C ALA A 16 -7.37 4.25 -15.03
N ALA A 17 -6.55 3.94 -14.02
CA ALA A 17 -7.01 3.53 -12.70
C ALA A 17 -7.82 4.64 -12.01
N LEU A 18 -7.37 5.89 -12.09
CA LEU A 18 -8.07 7.04 -11.54
C LEU A 18 -9.37 7.31 -12.28
N ASP A 19 -9.39 7.29 -13.61
CA ASP A 19 -10.60 7.46 -14.41
C ASP A 19 -11.68 6.45 -14.04
N LEU A 20 -11.28 5.19 -13.85
CA LEU A 20 -12.19 4.14 -13.40
C LEU A 20 -12.73 4.44 -11.99
N LEU A 21 -11.89 4.95 -11.10
CA LEU A 21 -12.28 5.30 -9.73
C LEU A 21 -13.20 6.52 -9.68
N TYR A 22 -12.97 7.54 -10.50
CA TYR A 22 -13.84 8.72 -10.60
C TYR A 22 -15.24 8.36 -11.07
N ASN A 23 -15.36 7.36 -11.94
CA ASN A 23 -16.64 6.89 -12.45
C ASN A 23 -17.29 5.80 -11.58
N ALA A 24 -16.60 5.33 -10.53
CA ALA A 24 -17.11 4.27 -9.67
C ALA A 24 -18.27 4.75 -8.79
N LYS A 25 -19.37 3.99 -8.78
CA LYS A 25 -20.50 4.27 -7.90
C LYS A 25 -20.22 3.70 -6.50
N PRO A 26 -20.51 4.47 -5.42
CA PRO A 26 -20.43 3.95 -4.06
C PRO A 26 -21.33 2.72 -3.87
N ILE A 27 -20.81 1.69 -3.21
CA ILE A 27 -21.57 0.45 -2.90
C ILE A 27 -22.39 0.62 -1.62
N ALA A 28 -22.01 1.56 -0.76
CA ALA A 28 -22.69 1.90 0.48
C ALA A 28 -22.51 3.40 0.76
N PRO A 29 -23.38 4.01 1.59
CA PRO A 29 -23.15 5.35 2.08
C PRO A 29 -21.78 5.50 2.76
N SER A 30 -21.12 6.63 2.58
CA SER A 30 -19.83 6.91 3.19
C SER A 30 -19.88 6.79 4.72
N GLY A 31 -18.86 6.15 5.31
CA GLY A 31 -18.76 5.97 6.76
C GLY A 31 -19.61 4.84 7.36
N HIS A 32 -20.38 4.10 6.56
CA HIS A 32 -21.25 3.03 7.05
C HIS A 32 -20.60 1.63 7.04
N ARG A 33 -19.47 1.45 6.39
CA ARG A 33 -18.78 0.16 6.34
C ARG A 33 -17.28 0.36 6.29
N VAL A 34 -16.56 -0.43 7.08
CA VAL A 34 -15.12 -0.60 6.93
C VAL A 34 -14.88 -1.60 5.80
N ALA A 35 -13.97 -1.24 4.90
CA ALA A 35 -13.57 -2.12 3.81
C ALA A 35 -12.12 -1.85 3.42
N TYR A 36 -11.29 -2.86 3.41
CA TYR A 36 -9.91 -2.76 2.98
C TYR A 36 -9.79 -2.40 1.49
N HIS A 37 -9.11 -1.31 1.21
CA HIS A 37 -8.87 -0.82 -0.15
C HIS A 37 -7.40 -1.00 -0.51
N ALA A 38 -6.99 -2.21 -0.84
CA ALA A 38 -5.59 -2.57 -1.04
C ALA A 38 -4.89 -1.69 -2.10
N LEU A 39 -5.46 -1.57 -3.29
CA LEU A 39 -4.82 -0.87 -4.39
C LEU A 39 -5.41 0.52 -4.63
N THR A 40 -6.72 0.64 -4.58
CA THR A 40 -7.43 1.85 -5.01
C THR A 40 -7.15 3.06 -4.12
N ALA A 41 -6.95 2.87 -2.82
CA ALA A 41 -6.60 3.97 -1.91
C ALA A 41 -5.25 4.61 -2.29
N GLY A 42 -4.29 3.81 -2.74
CA GLY A 42 -2.98 4.30 -3.14
C GLY A 42 -3.05 5.26 -4.32
N TYR A 43 -3.83 4.94 -5.36
CA TYR A 43 -4.00 5.85 -6.51
C TYR A 43 -4.66 7.17 -6.11
N VAL A 44 -5.71 7.11 -5.28
CA VAL A 44 -6.40 8.33 -4.78
C VAL A 44 -5.45 9.18 -3.95
N LEU A 45 -4.68 8.59 -3.03
CA LEU A 45 -3.73 9.33 -2.21
C LEU A 45 -2.55 9.88 -3.05
N GLY A 46 -2.07 9.11 -4.03
CA GLY A 46 -1.06 9.57 -4.97
C GLY A 46 -1.52 10.79 -5.77
N GLU A 47 -2.76 10.78 -6.25
CA GLU A 47 -3.37 11.91 -6.95
C GLU A 47 -3.53 13.15 -6.05
N ILE A 48 -3.91 12.96 -4.77
CA ILE A 48 -3.98 14.06 -3.80
C ILE A 48 -2.58 14.67 -3.59
N ILE A 49 -1.55 13.84 -3.43
CA ILE A 49 -0.17 14.31 -3.30
C ILE A 49 0.21 15.14 -4.53
N GLN A 50 -0.05 14.63 -5.73
CA GLN A 50 0.25 15.32 -6.98
C GLN A 50 -0.43 16.69 -7.07
N ARG A 51 -1.73 16.77 -6.75
CA ARG A 51 -2.50 18.03 -6.80
C ARG A 51 -2.05 19.06 -5.78
N VAL A 52 -1.69 18.59 -4.59
CA VAL A 52 -1.31 19.50 -3.48
C VAL A 52 0.12 19.98 -3.60
N THR A 53 1.04 19.12 -4.11
CA THR A 53 2.48 19.39 -4.08
C THR A 53 3.10 19.64 -5.45
N GLY A 54 2.42 19.27 -6.53
CA GLY A 54 2.97 19.25 -7.88
C GLY A 54 3.95 18.11 -8.15
N LYS A 55 4.13 17.20 -7.18
CA LYS A 55 5.06 16.07 -7.23
C LYS A 55 4.31 14.74 -7.23
N ASN A 56 4.81 13.77 -7.99
CA ASN A 56 4.27 12.42 -7.87
C ASN A 56 4.67 11.76 -6.54
N ALA A 57 4.05 10.62 -6.21
CA ALA A 57 4.25 9.96 -4.92
C ALA A 57 5.73 9.53 -4.70
N ARG A 58 6.45 9.13 -5.76
CA ARG A 58 7.88 8.75 -5.70
C ARG A 58 8.76 9.93 -5.35
N GLU A 59 8.57 11.05 -6.03
CA GLU A 59 9.33 12.29 -5.79
C GLU A 59 9.06 12.84 -4.40
N PHE A 60 7.80 12.83 -3.97
CA PHE A 60 7.41 13.32 -2.66
C PHE A 60 7.96 12.43 -1.54
N LEU A 61 7.89 11.10 -1.68
CA LEU A 61 8.47 10.15 -0.73
C LEU A 61 9.98 10.32 -0.63
N ALA A 62 10.67 10.45 -1.77
CA ALA A 62 12.11 10.66 -1.79
C ALA A 62 12.50 11.94 -1.03
N GLU A 63 11.87 13.06 -1.35
CA GLU A 63 12.19 14.35 -0.73
C GLU A 63 11.91 14.39 0.77
N LYS A 64 10.77 13.86 1.19
CA LYS A 64 10.29 14.02 2.57
C LYS A 64 10.78 12.92 3.52
N ILE A 65 11.11 11.75 2.99
CA ILE A 65 11.40 10.57 3.81
C ILE A 65 12.73 9.95 3.42
N SER A 66 12.86 9.43 2.19
CA SER A 66 13.98 8.56 1.84
C SER A 66 15.33 9.27 1.91
N ILE A 67 15.44 10.47 1.33
CA ILE A 67 16.67 11.27 1.36
C ILE A 67 17.00 11.73 2.79
N PRO A 68 16.07 12.35 3.55
CA PRO A 68 16.36 12.78 4.93
C PRO A 68 16.74 11.65 5.87
N MET A 69 16.22 10.44 5.64
CA MET A 69 16.47 9.24 6.44
C MET A 69 17.64 8.39 5.92
N GLU A 70 18.32 8.81 4.86
CA GLU A 70 19.44 8.06 4.28
C GLU A 70 19.04 6.63 3.86
N MET A 71 17.91 6.51 3.15
CA MET A 71 17.31 5.24 2.70
C MET A 71 17.24 5.20 1.17
N PRO A 72 18.34 4.93 0.48
CA PRO A 72 18.41 5.05 -0.98
C PRO A 72 17.51 4.09 -1.76
N SER A 73 17.17 2.93 -1.18
CA SER A 73 16.28 1.96 -1.82
C SER A 73 14.81 2.15 -1.46
N PHE A 74 14.50 2.86 -0.37
CA PHE A 74 13.14 3.03 0.12
C PHE A 74 12.34 3.97 -0.76
N ASN A 75 11.71 3.43 -1.80
CA ASN A 75 10.88 4.24 -2.71
C ASN A 75 9.83 3.40 -3.46
N PHE A 76 8.88 4.08 -4.09
CA PHE A 76 7.96 3.46 -5.04
C PHE A 76 8.67 3.15 -6.34
N GLY A 77 8.57 1.90 -6.79
CA GLY A 77 9.32 1.38 -7.91
C GLY A 77 10.82 1.27 -7.61
N LEU A 78 11.56 0.74 -8.54
CA LEU A 78 12.97 0.41 -8.38
C LEU A 78 13.79 1.03 -9.51
N ALA A 79 14.88 1.71 -9.16
CA ALA A 79 15.81 2.21 -10.16
C ALA A 79 16.47 1.04 -10.91
N PRO A 80 16.71 1.17 -12.23
CA PRO A 80 17.21 0.07 -13.07
C PRO A 80 18.48 -0.59 -12.55
N GLU A 81 19.39 0.18 -11.94
CA GLU A 81 20.65 -0.31 -11.38
C GLU A 81 20.50 -1.25 -10.16
N TYR A 82 19.31 -1.34 -9.59
CA TYR A 82 19.02 -2.23 -8.46
C TYR A 82 18.24 -3.49 -8.83
N ARG A 83 17.83 -3.65 -10.09
CA ARG A 83 16.98 -4.77 -10.52
C ARG A 83 17.59 -6.13 -10.27
N ASP A 84 18.89 -6.25 -10.44
CA ASP A 84 19.62 -7.51 -10.18
C ASP A 84 19.72 -7.86 -8.70
N LYS A 85 19.37 -6.94 -7.81
CA LYS A 85 19.44 -7.11 -6.35
C LYS A 85 18.07 -7.33 -5.73
N VAL A 86 17.00 -7.24 -6.52
CA VAL A 86 15.64 -7.42 -5.99
C VAL A 86 15.36 -8.90 -5.73
N ALA A 87 14.78 -9.18 -4.58
CA ALA A 87 14.25 -10.51 -4.30
C ALA A 87 12.98 -10.74 -5.11
N LEU A 88 12.95 -11.84 -5.86
CA LEU A 88 11.75 -12.23 -6.59
C LEU A 88 10.71 -12.83 -5.66
N ASN A 89 9.44 -12.56 -5.98
CA ASN A 89 8.31 -13.16 -5.30
C ASN A 89 8.00 -14.54 -5.87
N TYR A 90 7.73 -15.50 -5.01
CA TYR A 90 7.33 -16.85 -5.38
C TYR A 90 6.13 -17.30 -4.58
N SER A 91 5.16 -17.88 -5.24
CA SER A 91 4.05 -18.57 -4.59
C SER A 91 4.57 -19.84 -3.94
N THR A 92 4.36 -20.00 -2.63
CA THR A 92 4.77 -21.16 -1.86
C THR A 92 3.61 -21.75 -1.08
N GLY A 93 3.74 -23.03 -0.69
CA GLY A 93 2.73 -23.73 0.11
C GLY A 93 1.71 -24.51 -0.71
N ILE A 94 0.63 -24.91 -0.04
CA ILE A 94 -0.46 -25.68 -0.65
C ILE A 94 -1.33 -24.75 -1.47
N LYS A 95 -1.68 -25.15 -2.72
CA LYS A 95 -2.60 -24.37 -3.54
C LYS A 95 -3.91 -24.17 -2.82
N PRO A 96 -4.42 -22.91 -2.79
CA PRO A 96 -5.68 -22.63 -2.11
C PRO A 96 -6.82 -23.45 -2.70
N VAL A 97 -7.63 -24.07 -1.84
CA VAL A 97 -8.86 -24.75 -2.26
C VAL A 97 -9.98 -23.73 -2.52
N LEU A 98 -10.95 -24.10 -3.33
CA LEU A 98 -12.05 -23.29 -3.88
C LEU A 98 -12.48 -22.02 -3.10
N LEU A 99 -12.81 -22.13 -1.83
CA LEU A 99 -13.24 -20.99 -1.02
C LEU A 99 -12.09 -20.03 -0.71
N MET A 100 -10.92 -20.55 -0.40
CA MET A 100 -9.75 -19.75 -0.10
C MET A 100 -9.20 -19.07 -1.37
N ASP A 101 -9.20 -19.75 -2.51
CA ASP A 101 -8.81 -19.15 -3.78
C ASP A 101 -9.75 -18.00 -4.16
N SER A 102 -11.06 -18.20 -4.04
CA SER A 102 -12.04 -17.15 -4.28
C SER A 102 -11.86 -15.94 -3.35
N PHE A 103 -11.53 -16.19 -2.09
CA PHE A 103 -11.26 -15.14 -1.10
C PHE A 103 -9.97 -14.37 -1.45
N LEU A 104 -8.88 -15.05 -1.77
CA LEU A 104 -7.62 -14.42 -2.18
C LEU A 104 -7.78 -13.62 -3.46
N ARG A 105 -8.45 -14.16 -4.49
CA ARG A 105 -8.78 -13.43 -5.71
C ARG A 105 -9.60 -12.17 -5.44
N ASN A 106 -10.51 -12.22 -4.47
CA ASN A 106 -11.29 -11.06 -4.10
C ASN A 106 -10.43 -9.96 -3.43
N ILE A 107 -9.42 -10.34 -2.66
CA ILE A 107 -8.49 -9.40 -2.00
C ILE A 107 -7.46 -8.85 -2.97
N LEU A 108 -6.78 -9.72 -3.69
CA LEU A 108 -5.66 -9.39 -4.57
C LEU A 108 -6.11 -8.83 -5.93
N GLY A 109 -7.34 -9.16 -6.36
CA GLY A 109 -7.84 -8.84 -7.70
C GLY A 109 -7.48 -9.89 -8.76
N GLY A 110 -6.68 -10.90 -8.42
CA GLY A 110 -6.22 -11.99 -9.27
C GLY A 110 -5.81 -13.22 -8.46
N SER A 111 -5.27 -14.24 -9.10
CA SER A 111 -4.70 -15.40 -8.44
C SER A 111 -3.36 -15.09 -7.76
N MET A 112 -2.86 -16.04 -6.95
CA MET A 112 -1.51 -15.93 -6.39
C MET A 112 -0.45 -15.98 -7.51
N GLU A 113 -0.68 -16.80 -8.53
CA GLU A 113 0.18 -16.88 -9.71
C GLU A 113 0.18 -15.56 -10.49
N ASP A 114 -0.99 -14.90 -10.65
CA ASP A 114 -1.06 -13.56 -11.24
C ASP A 114 -0.27 -12.55 -10.40
N ALA A 115 -0.41 -12.58 -9.09
CA ALA A 115 0.32 -11.69 -8.20
C ALA A 115 1.84 -11.91 -8.33
N GLU A 116 2.31 -13.16 -8.35
CA GLU A 116 3.72 -13.50 -8.59
C GLU A 116 4.20 -12.96 -9.94
N TYR A 117 3.45 -13.24 -11.00
CA TYR A 117 3.78 -12.79 -12.36
C TYR A 117 3.92 -11.27 -12.44
N TYR A 118 2.88 -10.53 -12.02
CA TYR A 118 2.88 -9.07 -12.12
C TYR A 118 3.87 -8.38 -11.19
N THR A 119 4.08 -8.87 -9.97
CA THR A 119 5.01 -8.22 -9.04
C THR A 119 6.48 -8.45 -9.39
N ASN A 120 6.79 -9.45 -10.22
CA ASN A 120 8.13 -9.69 -10.76
C ASN A 120 8.35 -9.03 -12.14
N ASP A 121 7.31 -8.45 -12.73
CA ASP A 121 7.41 -7.79 -14.03
C ASP A 121 8.24 -6.49 -13.93
N PRO A 122 9.20 -6.26 -14.84
CA PRO A 122 9.93 -4.99 -14.90
C PRO A 122 9.04 -3.75 -14.96
N GLN A 123 7.87 -3.81 -15.62
CA GLN A 123 6.92 -2.70 -15.66
C GLN A 123 6.40 -2.35 -14.26
N PHE A 124 6.19 -3.35 -13.38
CA PHE A 124 5.81 -3.11 -11.99
C PHE A 124 6.92 -2.41 -11.21
N MET A 125 8.18 -2.74 -11.52
CA MET A 125 9.34 -2.07 -10.92
C MET A 125 9.48 -0.62 -11.39
N ASP A 126 9.06 -0.31 -12.61
CA ASP A 126 9.16 1.03 -13.19
C ASP A 126 8.01 1.95 -12.79
N THR A 127 6.82 1.39 -12.57
CA THR A 127 5.61 2.18 -12.29
C THR A 127 5.55 2.70 -10.86
N ILE A 128 4.63 3.60 -10.60
CA ILE A 128 4.25 4.03 -9.24
C ILE A 128 2.92 3.34 -8.90
N CYS A 129 3.00 2.29 -8.08
CA CYS A 129 1.83 1.64 -7.50
C CYS A 129 1.81 1.90 -5.99
N PRO A 130 1.20 3.01 -5.51
CA PRO A 130 1.41 3.49 -4.14
C PRO A 130 0.96 2.52 -3.05
N ALA A 131 0.18 1.52 -3.39
CA ALA A 131 -0.30 0.51 -2.45
C ALA A 131 0.46 -0.82 -2.52
N GLY A 132 1.44 -0.97 -3.42
CA GLY A 132 1.98 -2.30 -3.67
C GLY A 132 3.45 -2.41 -4.03
N ASN A 133 4.15 -1.33 -4.37
CA ASN A 133 5.50 -1.45 -4.89
C ASN A 133 6.54 -0.54 -4.22
N ILE A 134 6.50 -0.40 -2.92
CA ILE A 134 7.67 0.13 -2.19
C ILE A 134 8.74 -0.95 -2.18
N PHE A 135 9.90 -0.63 -2.72
CA PHE A 135 11.13 -1.41 -2.60
C PHE A 135 11.97 -0.84 -1.46
N ALA A 136 12.52 -1.70 -0.64
CA ALA A 136 13.34 -1.31 0.51
C ALA A 136 14.18 -2.50 0.96
N THR A 137 15.30 -2.22 1.62
CA THR A 137 15.99 -3.24 2.41
C THR A 137 15.28 -3.48 3.74
N ALA A 138 15.55 -4.61 4.39
CA ALA A 138 15.04 -4.90 5.73
C ALA A 138 15.50 -3.84 6.74
N GLU A 139 16.73 -3.36 6.61
CA GLU A 139 17.27 -2.29 7.45
C GLU A 139 16.51 -0.97 7.27
N GLU A 140 16.29 -0.54 6.02
CA GLU A 140 15.54 0.69 5.73
C GLU A 140 14.10 0.61 6.25
N SER A 141 13.45 -0.53 6.06
CA SER A 141 12.11 -0.78 6.61
C SER A 141 12.10 -0.68 8.13
N SER A 142 13.05 -1.32 8.81
CA SER A 142 13.21 -1.24 10.27
C SER A 142 13.44 0.20 10.72
N ARG A 143 14.28 0.95 10.02
CA ARG A 143 14.59 2.36 10.30
C ARG A 143 13.34 3.24 10.17
N PHE A 144 12.52 2.99 9.16
CA PHE A 144 11.25 3.69 8.98
C PHE A 144 10.30 3.46 10.17
N PHE A 145 10.11 2.21 10.59
CA PHE A 145 9.25 1.91 11.74
C PHE A 145 9.82 2.42 13.06
N GLN A 146 11.15 2.38 13.24
CA GLN A 146 11.79 2.97 14.41
C GLN A 146 11.55 4.48 14.48
N MET A 147 11.66 5.18 13.36
CA MET A 147 11.35 6.61 13.28
C MET A 147 9.91 6.90 13.73
N LEU A 148 8.94 6.07 13.37
CA LEU A 148 7.56 6.22 13.85
C LEU A 148 7.46 6.04 15.37
N LEU A 149 8.16 5.04 15.95
CA LEU A 149 8.22 4.80 17.39
C LEU A 149 8.88 5.97 18.15
N ASP A 150 9.87 6.61 17.54
CA ASP A 150 10.59 7.76 18.09
C ASP A 150 9.83 9.09 17.85
N GLY A 151 8.52 9.01 17.63
CA GLY A 151 7.66 10.19 17.45
C GLY A 151 7.95 11.01 16.21
N GLY A 152 8.40 10.37 15.15
CA GLY A 152 8.69 10.99 13.87
C GLY A 152 10.12 11.53 13.74
N ARG A 153 11.05 11.11 14.60
CA ARG A 153 12.45 11.57 14.59
C ARG A 153 13.39 10.52 14.00
N TYR A 154 14.35 11.00 13.25
CA TYR A 154 15.48 10.21 12.79
C TYR A 154 16.77 10.99 13.04
N LYS A 155 17.66 10.48 13.89
CA LYS A 155 18.85 11.21 14.39
C LYS A 155 18.42 12.57 15.00
N ASP A 156 18.97 13.65 14.50
CA ASP A 156 18.66 15.03 14.87
C ASP A 156 17.51 15.67 14.06
N LYS A 157 16.97 14.96 13.05
CA LYS A 157 15.93 15.47 12.15
C LYS A 157 14.53 15.07 12.59
N GLN A 158 13.60 16.00 12.55
CA GLN A 158 12.17 15.72 12.65
C GLN A 158 11.63 15.46 11.25
N ILE A 159 11.29 14.20 10.95
CA ILE A 159 10.75 13.76 9.66
C ILE A 159 9.24 14.01 9.61
N PHE A 160 8.54 13.63 10.68
CA PHE A 160 7.12 13.91 10.86
C PHE A 160 6.87 14.59 12.20
N ASP A 161 5.95 15.52 12.24
CA ASP A 161 5.48 16.07 13.51
C ASP A 161 4.91 14.97 14.41
N ALA A 162 5.27 14.99 15.70
CA ALA A 162 4.85 13.96 16.65
C ALA A 162 3.32 13.85 16.81
N LYS A 163 2.58 14.97 16.63
CA LYS A 163 1.11 14.95 16.65
C LYS A 163 0.57 14.25 15.41
N THR A 164 1.25 14.39 14.26
CA THR A 164 0.89 13.71 13.02
C THR A 164 1.05 12.20 13.18
N ILE A 165 2.17 11.73 13.73
CA ILE A 165 2.39 10.31 14.04
C ILE A 165 1.30 9.80 15.00
N ARG A 166 1.07 10.50 16.09
CA ARG A 166 0.04 10.12 17.04
C ARG A 166 -1.35 10.02 16.41
N ARG A 167 -1.73 10.96 15.57
CA ARG A 167 -3.02 10.92 14.85
C ARG A 167 -3.09 9.75 13.87
N ALA A 168 -2.01 9.49 13.14
CA ALA A 168 -1.95 8.41 12.17
C ALA A 168 -2.04 7.02 12.81
N THR A 169 -1.61 6.86 14.07
CA THR A 169 -1.54 5.56 14.76
C THR A 169 -2.66 5.32 15.77
N ILE A 170 -3.46 6.33 16.10
CA ILE A 170 -4.64 6.16 16.97
C ILE A 170 -5.72 5.39 16.21
N GLU A 171 -6.33 4.42 16.89
CA GLU A 171 -7.48 3.69 16.36
C GLU A 171 -8.66 4.64 16.07
N VAL A 172 -9.15 4.56 14.85
CA VAL A 172 -10.30 5.37 14.37
C VAL A 172 -11.49 4.51 13.97
N SER A 173 -11.29 3.23 13.69
CA SER A 173 -12.37 2.28 13.42
C SER A 173 -12.94 1.73 14.71
N ARG A 174 -14.23 1.36 14.68
CA ARG A 174 -14.80 0.46 15.68
C ARG A 174 -14.45 -0.97 15.28
N PRO A 175 -14.32 -1.91 16.25
CA PRO A 175 -14.18 -3.33 15.93
C PRO A 175 -15.41 -3.78 15.14
N GLU A 176 -15.24 -3.98 13.85
CA GLU A 176 -16.30 -4.44 12.96
C GLU A 176 -15.74 -5.38 11.89
N MET A 177 -16.63 -6.12 11.26
CA MET A 177 -16.27 -7.02 10.16
C MET A 177 -15.92 -6.20 8.93
N ASP A 178 -14.67 -6.29 8.46
CA ASP A 178 -14.26 -5.67 7.21
C ASP A 178 -15.01 -6.33 6.04
N ALA A 179 -15.68 -5.51 5.24
CA ALA A 179 -16.53 -5.98 4.15
C ALA A 179 -15.76 -6.62 2.98
N LYS A 180 -14.45 -6.42 2.92
CA LYS A 180 -13.57 -6.96 1.87
C LYS A 180 -12.80 -8.18 2.38
N LEU A 181 -12.21 -8.08 3.56
CA LEU A 181 -11.41 -9.15 4.16
C LEU A 181 -12.26 -10.22 4.86
N ILE A 182 -13.50 -9.90 5.20
CA ILE A 182 -14.41 -10.78 5.95
C ILE A 182 -13.77 -11.25 7.27
N LEU A 183 -13.05 -10.35 7.90
CA LEU A 183 -12.36 -10.54 9.18
C LEU A 183 -12.66 -9.34 10.09
N PRO A 184 -12.69 -9.53 11.42
CA PRO A 184 -12.79 -8.42 12.35
C PRO A 184 -11.48 -7.61 12.29
N MET A 185 -11.56 -6.38 11.78
CA MET A 185 -10.40 -5.54 11.57
C MET A 185 -10.47 -4.26 12.38
N ARG A 186 -9.30 -3.75 12.73
CA ARG A 186 -9.11 -2.47 13.40
C ARG A 186 -8.16 -1.62 12.58
N TYR A 187 -8.50 -0.36 12.41
CA TYR A 187 -7.71 0.57 11.61
C TYR A 187 -7.38 1.84 12.39
N ALA A 188 -6.17 2.33 12.20
CA ALA A 188 -5.84 3.73 12.42
C ALA A 188 -6.04 4.52 11.13
N MET A 189 -5.70 5.79 11.09
CA MET A 189 -5.83 6.61 9.86
C MET A 189 -4.88 6.16 8.73
N GLY A 190 -3.80 5.47 9.07
CA GLY A 190 -2.86 4.90 8.11
C GLY A 190 -2.83 3.39 8.19
N PRO A 191 -2.24 2.79 9.25
CA PRO A 191 -2.01 1.36 9.33
C PRO A 191 -3.25 0.57 9.77
N MET A 192 -3.27 -0.72 9.41
CA MET A 192 -4.06 -1.73 10.12
C MET A 192 -3.44 -1.95 11.49
N LEU A 193 -4.26 -2.11 12.50
CA LEU A 193 -3.84 -2.38 13.87
C LEU A 193 -3.92 -3.88 14.17
N GLY A 194 -3.03 -4.36 15.02
CA GLY A 194 -3.06 -5.73 15.50
C GLY A 194 -4.40 -6.07 16.17
N ALA A 195 -4.88 -7.28 15.98
CA ALA A 195 -6.12 -7.76 16.59
C ALA A 195 -5.87 -8.14 18.05
N LYS A 196 -6.56 -7.50 19.00
CA LYS A 196 -6.71 -8.07 20.35
C LYS A 196 -7.95 -8.97 20.33
N PRO A 197 -7.90 -10.20 20.80
CA PRO A 197 -6.86 -10.85 21.61
C PRO A 197 -5.88 -11.73 20.81
N VAL A 198 -5.78 -11.60 19.52
CA VAL A 198 -5.05 -12.54 18.64
C VAL A 198 -3.63 -12.05 18.27
N GLY A 199 -3.19 -10.91 18.75
CA GLY A 199 -1.86 -10.38 18.50
C GLY A 199 -1.29 -9.64 19.66
#